data_b79db593794864a02ac555b555208dac
#
_entry.id   b79db593794864a02ac555b555208dac
#
_cell.length_a   1.000
_cell.length_b   1.000
_cell.length_c   1.000
_cell.angle_alpha   90.00
_cell.angle_beta   90.00
_cell.angle_gamma   90.00
#
_symmetry.space_group_name_H-M   'P 1'
#
loop_
_entity.id
_entity.type
_entity.pdbx_description
1 polymer ?
#
loop_
_entity_poly.entity_id
_entity_poly.type
_entity_poly.pdbx_seq_one_letter_code
_entity_poly.pdbx_strand_id
1 'polypeptide(L)'
;MNKLTKLLVLSSIASATLFANDNLVIDFEKKRLSQNPNVKASNIKIFYKKELEAKGWYGYVLDFDAVIQDKNMKVKDTLFSDGKVVATDLFDITTSKSLKSTIVPNITDKYYQKSKLVAGSEKAKDKIVIFSDPLCPFCAQYVPEVIEFVNKNSDNIALY
;
A
#
# COMPACT_ATOMS: atom_id res chain seq x y z
N MET A 1 10.20 -38.93 21.47
CA MET A 1 10.05 -37.56 21.00
C MET A 1 8.58 -37.21 20.99
N ASN A 2 8.14 -36.33 21.89
CA ASN A 2 6.75 -36.00 22.14
C ASN A 2 6.12 -35.29 20.90
N LYS A 3 4.83 -35.61 20.62
CA LYS A 3 4.03 -34.97 19.55
C LYS A 3 4.02 -33.44 19.63
N LEU A 4 4.19 -32.87 20.84
CA LEU A 4 4.32 -31.41 21.05
C LEU A 4 5.58 -30.80 20.43
N THR A 5 6.70 -31.51 20.47
CA THR A 5 7.97 -31.02 19.90
C THR A 5 7.93 -30.99 18.38
N LYS A 6 7.17 -31.90 17.74
CA LYS A 6 6.99 -31.87 16.28
C LYS A 6 6.11 -30.71 15.81
N LEU A 7 5.14 -30.28 16.62
CA LEU A 7 4.24 -29.15 16.28
C LEU A 7 4.99 -27.80 16.34
N LEU A 8 5.88 -27.64 17.32
CA LEU A 8 6.71 -26.42 17.49
C LEU A 8 7.73 -26.24 16.37
N VAL A 9 8.29 -27.33 15.84
CA VAL A 9 9.26 -27.28 14.72
C VAL A 9 8.59 -26.92 13.40
N LEU A 10 7.34 -27.35 13.17
CA LEU A 10 6.61 -26.99 11.93
C LEU A 10 6.20 -25.50 11.90
N SER A 11 5.88 -24.87 13.05
CA SER A 11 5.52 -23.46 13.09
C SER A 11 6.70 -22.51 12.85
N SER A 12 7.91 -22.91 13.25
CA SER A 12 9.12 -22.10 13.03
C SER A 12 9.62 -22.13 11.56
N ILE A 13 9.36 -23.23 10.83
CA ILE A 13 9.76 -23.34 9.42
C ILE A 13 8.87 -22.47 8.52
N ALA A 14 7.55 -22.38 8.80
CA ALA A 14 6.63 -21.56 8.02
C ALA A 14 6.94 -20.05 8.14
N SER A 15 7.37 -19.58 9.32
CA SER A 15 7.76 -18.18 9.53
C SER A 15 9.06 -17.82 8.81
N ALA A 16 10.04 -18.72 8.81
CA ALA A 16 11.35 -18.47 8.16
C ALA A 16 11.24 -18.40 6.62
N THR A 17 10.34 -19.17 6.01
CA THR A 17 10.12 -19.14 4.56
C THR A 17 9.43 -17.85 4.08
N LEU A 18 8.54 -17.26 4.90
CA LEU A 18 7.90 -15.99 4.59
C LEU A 18 8.90 -14.82 4.54
N PHE A 19 9.82 -14.75 5.50
CA PHE A 19 10.86 -13.70 5.53
C PHE A 19 11.92 -13.88 4.45
N ALA A 20 12.29 -15.13 4.10
CA ALA A 20 13.23 -15.40 3.02
C ALA A 20 12.69 -14.90 1.66
N ASN A 21 11.40 -15.06 1.39
CA ASN A 21 10.76 -14.58 0.17
C ASN A 21 10.70 -13.05 0.10
N ASP A 22 10.51 -12.36 1.23
CA ASP A 22 10.47 -10.90 1.30
C ASP A 22 11.83 -10.28 0.92
N ASN A 23 12.93 -10.86 1.38
CA ASN A 23 14.28 -10.43 0.99
C ASN A 23 14.54 -10.61 -0.51
N LEU A 24 14.06 -11.70 -1.10
CA LEU A 24 14.20 -11.94 -2.54
C LEU A 24 13.48 -10.87 -3.37
N VAL A 25 12.32 -10.38 -2.93
CA VAL A 25 11.59 -9.29 -3.60
C VAL A 25 12.39 -7.97 -3.51
N ILE A 26 12.97 -7.66 -2.34
CA ILE A 26 13.82 -6.48 -2.15
C ILE A 26 15.06 -6.57 -3.05
N ASP A 27 15.72 -7.71 -3.11
CA ASP A 27 16.95 -7.90 -3.90
C ASP A 27 16.64 -7.88 -5.41
N PHE A 28 15.51 -8.42 -5.83
CA PHE A 28 15.02 -8.27 -7.20
C PHE A 28 14.85 -6.79 -7.56
N GLU A 29 14.18 -6.01 -6.70
CA GLU A 29 13.94 -4.59 -6.94
C GLU A 29 15.24 -3.79 -7.00
N LYS A 30 16.18 -4.03 -6.09
CA LYS A 30 17.52 -3.42 -6.17
C LYS A 30 18.19 -3.68 -7.51
N LYS A 31 18.15 -4.93 -7.98
CA LYS A 31 18.74 -5.33 -9.25
C LYS A 31 18.02 -4.67 -10.42
N ARG A 32 16.69 -4.63 -10.42
CA ARG A 32 15.87 -4.00 -11.45
C ARG A 32 16.17 -2.51 -11.58
N LEU A 33 16.18 -1.79 -10.45
CA LEU A 33 16.46 -0.36 -10.42
C LEU A 33 17.90 -0.03 -10.83
N SER A 34 18.89 -0.87 -10.46
CA SER A 34 20.29 -0.69 -10.85
C SER A 34 20.56 -0.82 -12.36
N GLN A 35 19.63 -1.42 -13.11
CA GLN A 35 19.72 -1.50 -14.57
C GLN A 35 19.40 -0.17 -15.27
N ASN A 36 18.78 0.78 -14.56
CA ASN A 36 18.51 2.11 -15.10
C ASN A 36 19.61 3.10 -14.62
N PRO A 37 20.51 3.56 -15.51
CA PRO A 37 21.62 4.44 -15.11
C PRO A 37 21.16 5.80 -14.58
N ASN A 38 19.91 6.21 -14.85
CA ASN A 38 19.34 7.47 -14.41
C ASN A 38 18.67 7.39 -13.03
N VAL A 39 18.67 6.21 -12.40
CA VAL A 39 18.03 5.98 -11.11
C VAL A 39 19.05 5.41 -10.12
N LYS A 40 19.32 6.13 -9.04
CA LYS A 40 20.10 5.61 -7.90
C LYS A 40 19.16 5.40 -6.74
N ALA A 41 18.79 4.15 -6.48
CA ALA A 41 17.90 3.78 -5.39
C ALA A 41 18.69 3.31 -4.15
N SER A 42 18.18 3.65 -2.97
CA SER A 42 18.72 3.23 -1.67
C SER A 42 17.59 3.01 -0.65
N ASN A 43 17.91 2.37 0.48
CA ASN A 43 16.98 2.15 1.60
C ASN A 43 15.67 1.44 1.20
N ILE A 44 15.75 0.47 0.26
CA ILE A 44 14.58 -0.25 -0.22
C ILE A 44 14.05 -1.15 0.90
N LYS A 45 12.77 -0.99 1.23
CA LYS A 45 12.08 -1.78 2.26
C LYS A 45 10.63 -2.06 1.85
N ILE A 46 10.07 -3.12 2.39
CA ILE A 46 8.63 -3.39 2.25
C ILE A 46 7.88 -2.45 3.19
N PHE A 47 7.07 -1.58 2.62
CA PHE A 47 6.16 -0.69 3.35
C PHE A 47 4.85 -1.40 3.72
N TYR A 48 4.32 -2.21 2.77
CA TYR A 48 3.07 -2.94 2.95
C TYR A 48 3.08 -4.23 2.14
N LYS A 49 2.46 -5.28 2.67
CA LYS A 49 2.30 -6.57 2.02
C LYS A 49 0.87 -7.05 2.21
N LYS A 50 0.27 -7.58 1.15
CA LYS A 50 -1.08 -8.14 1.16
C LYS A 50 -1.13 -9.44 0.39
N GLU A 51 -1.74 -10.47 0.97
CA GLU A 51 -2.07 -11.69 0.25
C GLU A 51 -3.20 -11.41 -0.74
N LEU A 52 -3.09 -11.97 -1.93
CA LEU A 52 -4.10 -11.87 -2.97
C LEU A 52 -5.08 -13.04 -2.89
N GLU A 53 -6.25 -12.91 -3.51
CA GLU A 53 -7.19 -14.02 -3.70
C GLU A 53 -6.59 -15.13 -4.55
N ALA A 54 -5.67 -14.81 -5.47
CA ALA A 54 -4.85 -15.76 -6.19
C ALA A 54 -3.88 -16.44 -5.21
N LYS A 55 -4.18 -17.71 -4.86
CA LYS A 55 -3.47 -18.47 -3.82
C LYS A 55 -1.97 -18.47 -4.01
N GLY A 56 -1.26 -18.07 -2.96
CA GLY A 56 0.20 -18.03 -2.92
C GLY A 56 0.81 -16.75 -3.50
N TRP A 57 0.00 -15.85 -4.05
CA TRP A 57 0.46 -14.56 -4.53
C TRP A 57 0.30 -13.47 -3.48
N TYR A 58 1.29 -12.58 -3.43
CA TYR A 58 1.32 -11.42 -2.56
C TYR A 58 1.59 -10.16 -3.38
N GLY A 59 0.89 -9.07 -3.04
CA GLY A 59 1.24 -7.72 -3.48
C GLY A 59 2.14 -7.05 -2.45
N TYR A 60 3.19 -6.39 -2.91
CA TYR A 60 4.18 -5.69 -2.11
C TYR A 60 4.22 -4.23 -2.51
N VAL A 61 4.06 -3.32 -1.56
CA VAL A 61 4.41 -1.91 -1.75
C VAL A 61 5.80 -1.71 -1.16
N LEU A 62 6.75 -1.37 -2.02
CA LEU A 62 8.11 -1.02 -1.63
C LEU A 62 8.23 0.49 -1.44
N ASP A 63 8.98 0.92 -0.44
CA ASP A 63 9.31 2.31 -0.14
C ASP A 63 10.83 2.46 -0.21
N PHE A 64 11.33 3.45 -0.95
CA PHE A 64 12.76 3.67 -1.10
C PHE A 64 13.09 5.13 -1.43
N ASP A 65 14.34 5.50 -1.13
CA ASP A 65 14.90 6.77 -1.54
C ASP A 65 15.50 6.63 -2.95
N ALA A 66 15.22 7.57 -3.83
CA ALA A 66 15.78 7.59 -5.18
C ALA A 66 16.35 8.95 -5.53
N VAL A 67 17.44 8.93 -6.31
CA VAL A 67 17.95 10.10 -7.03
C VAL A 67 17.61 9.89 -8.50
N ILE A 68 16.77 10.76 -9.04
CA ILE A 68 16.32 10.74 -10.44
C ILE A 68 16.58 12.13 -11.02
N GLN A 69 17.39 12.21 -12.07
CA GLN A 69 17.79 13.49 -12.66
C GLN A 69 18.29 14.50 -11.60
N ASP A 70 19.19 14.04 -10.73
CA ASP A 70 19.80 14.80 -9.63
C ASP A 70 18.83 15.32 -8.55
N LYS A 71 17.59 14.84 -8.55
CA LYS A 71 16.60 15.16 -7.51
C LYS A 71 16.41 14.00 -6.56
N ASN A 72 16.53 14.27 -5.26
CA ASN A 72 16.20 13.33 -4.20
C ASN A 72 14.69 13.23 -4.02
N MET A 73 14.14 12.03 -4.02
CA MET A 73 12.73 11.79 -3.81
C MET A 73 12.46 10.47 -3.10
N LYS A 74 11.35 10.41 -2.39
CA LYS A 74 10.81 9.15 -1.86
C LYS A 74 9.87 8.56 -2.89
N VAL A 75 10.11 7.28 -3.21
CA VAL A 75 9.36 6.56 -4.24
C VAL A 75 8.69 5.34 -3.61
N LYS A 76 7.48 5.07 -4.07
CA LYS A 76 6.81 3.80 -3.80
C LYS A 76 6.60 3.07 -5.12
N ASP A 77 6.92 1.76 -5.12
CA ASP A 77 6.59 0.88 -6.24
C ASP A 77 5.80 -0.33 -5.74
N THR A 78 4.95 -0.86 -6.60
CA THR A 78 4.13 -2.03 -6.28
C THR A 78 4.54 -3.19 -7.16
N LEU A 79 4.91 -4.30 -6.53
CA LEU A 79 5.27 -5.55 -7.17
C LEU A 79 4.40 -6.69 -6.64
N PHE A 80 4.35 -7.78 -7.41
CA PHE A 80 3.65 -9.00 -7.04
C PHE A 80 4.61 -10.19 -7.09
N SER A 81 4.46 -11.13 -6.16
CA SER A 81 5.28 -12.35 -6.17
C SER A 81 4.57 -13.52 -5.50
N ASP A 82 4.84 -14.73 -6.01
CA ASP A 82 4.49 -16.00 -5.38
C ASP A 82 5.68 -16.61 -4.62
N GLY A 83 6.78 -15.85 -4.50
CA GLY A 83 8.03 -16.28 -3.88
C GLY A 83 9.01 -16.98 -4.82
N LYS A 84 8.64 -17.18 -6.10
CA LYS A 84 9.49 -17.78 -7.15
C LYS A 84 9.68 -16.83 -8.32
N VAL A 85 8.64 -16.09 -8.66
CA VAL A 85 8.65 -15.08 -9.73
C VAL A 85 8.16 -13.75 -9.21
N VAL A 86 8.53 -12.67 -9.90
CA VAL A 86 8.04 -11.32 -9.65
C VAL A 86 7.35 -10.80 -10.90
N ALA A 87 6.17 -10.22 -10.72
CA ALA A 87 5.45 -9.48 -11.74
C ALA A 87 5.35 -8.00 -11.35
N THR A 88 5.55 -7.11 -12.32
CA THR A 88 5.41 -5.66 -12.11
C THR A 88 3.97 -5.19 -12.15
N ASP A 89 3.06 -5.99 -12.70
CA ASP A 89 1.61 -5.79 -12.63
C ASP A 89 0.87 -7.12 -12.75
N LEU A 90 -0.33 -7.18 -12.17
CA LEU A 90 -1.31 -8.25 -12.35
C LEU A 90 -2.67 -7.61 -12.63
N PHE A 91 -3.45 -8.25 -13.49
CA PHE A 91 -4.76 -7.77 -13.87
C PHE A 91 -5.84 -8.76 -13.46
N ASP A 92 -6.94 -8.25 -12.95
CA ASP A 92 -8.16 -9.01 -12.80
C ASP A 92 -8.72 -9.38 -14.19
N ILE A 93 -8.88 -10.68 -14.44
CA ILE A 93 -9.27 -11.18 -15.77
C ILE A 93 -10.71 -10.80 -16.15
N THR A 94 -11.57 -10.57 -15.16
CA THR A 94 -12.98 -10.25 -15.36
C THR A 94 -13.16 -8.77 -15.66
N THR A 95 -12.45 -7.91 -14.91
CA THR A 95 -12.60 -6.45 -15.00
C THR A 95 -11.54 -5.77 -15.84
N SER A 96 -10.47 -6.48 -16.21
CA SER A 96 -9.26 -5.96 -16.88
C SER A 96 -8.58 -4.83 -16.12
N LYS A 97 -8.82 -4.70 -14.80
CA LYS A 97 -8.21 -3.68 -13.95
C LYS A 97 -6.95 -4.19 -13.30
N SER A 98 -5.95 -3.31 -13.21
CA SER A 98 -4.72 -3.58 -12.45
C SER A 98 -5.04 -3.81 -10.98
N LEU A 99 -4.45 -4.86 -10.39
CA LEU A 99 -4.56 -5.16 -8.97
C LEU A 99 -3.71 -4.22 -8.09
N LYS A 100 -2.85 -3.37 -8.67
CA LYS A 100 -2.05 -2.39 -7.90
C LYS A 100 -2.91 -1.53 -6.99
N SER A 101 -4.08 -1.08 -7.49
CA SER A 101 -5.01 -0.25 -6.72
C SER A 101 -5.61 -0.97 -5.50
N THR A 102 -5.54 -2.30 -5.45
CA THR A 102 -6.02 -3.10 -4.31
C THR A 102 -4.96 -3.32 -3.23
N ILE A 103 -3.68 -3.05 -3.55
CA ILE A 103 -2.56 -3.21 -2.64
C ILE A 103 -2.35 -1.91 -1.86
N VAL A 104 -3.31 -1.62 -1.02
CA VAL A 104 -3.30 -0.42 -0.16
C VAL A 104 -3.55 -0.83 1.29
N PRO A 105 -2.90 -0.16 2.26
CA PRO A 105 -3.21 -0.35 3.67
C PRO A 105 -4.67 0.00 3.95
N ASN A 106 -5.29 -0.75 4.84
CA ASN A 106 -6.64 -0.39 5.30
C ASN A 106 -6.61 0.96 6.03
N ILE A 107 -7.64 1.76 5.82
CA ILE A 107 -7.89 2.95 6.60
C ILE A 107 -8.24 2.51 8.03
N THR A 108 -7.53 3.05 9.00
CA THR A 108 -7.68 2.72 10.43
C THR A 108 -8.20 3.92 11.20
N ASP A 109 -8.61 3.73 12.44
CA ASP A 109 -9.17 4.79 13.32
C ASP A 109 -8.25 6.01 13.49
N LYS A 110 -6.94 5.87 13.24
CA LYS A 110 -6.00 7.00 13.26
C LYS A 110 -6.32 8.10 12.24
N TYR A 111 -7.09 7.78 11.20
CA TYR A 111 -7.53 8.76 10.19
C TYR A 111 -8.81 9.48 10.60
N TYR A 112 -9.62 8.89 11.50
CA TYR A 112 -10.91 9.40 11.95
C TYR A 112 -10.83 10.19 13.27
N GLN A 113 -9.68 10.80 13.56
CA GLN A 113 -9.51 11.62 14.75
C GLN A 113 -10.32 12.93 14.63
N LYS A 114 -10.97 13.36 15.71
CA LYS A 114 -11.74 14.60 15.75
C LYS A 114 -10.96 15.82 15.25
N SER A 115 -9.67 15.88 15.53
CA SER A 115 -8.78 16.97 15.06
C SER A 115 -8.60 17.00 13.53
N LYS A 116 -9.04 15.94 12.82
CA LYS A 116 -8.98 15.82 11.36
C LYS A 116 -10.35 15.93 10.71
N LEU A 117 -11.41 16.12 11.48
CA LEU A 117 -12.75 16.30 10.95
C LEU A 117 -12.83 17.64 10.20
N VAL A 118 -13.12 17.57 8.91
CA VAL A 118 -13.22 18.73 8.00
C VAL A 118 -14.66 19.18 7.84
N ALA A 119 -15.60 18.21 7.69
CA ALA A 119 -17.02 18.48 7.50
C ALA A 119 -17.88 17.31 8.00
N GLY A 120 -19.15 17.56 8.29
CA GLY A 120 -20.10 16.58 8.79
C GLY A 120 -19.99 16.32 10.28
N SER A 121 -20.61 15.23 10.75
CA SER A 121 -20.67 14.86 12.17
C SER A 121 -19.71 13.72 12.49
N GLU A 122 -18.95 13.84 13.59
CA GLU A 122 -18.12 12.75 14.11
C GLU A 122 -18.91 11.45 14.36
N LYS A 123 -20.23 11.59 14.62
CA LYS A 123 -21.14 10.47 14.86
C LYS A 123 -21.75 9.90 13.57
N ALA A 124 -21.45 10.48 12.41
CA ALA A 124 -21.97 10.01 11.13
C ALA A 124 -21.59 8.55 10.89
N LYS A 125 -22.53 7.81 10.27
CA LYS A 125 -22.36 6.39 9.96
C LYS A 125 -21.27 6.15 8.93
N ASP A 126 -21.27 6.97 7.90
CA ASP A 126 -20.34 6.84 6.77
C ASP A 126 -19.19 7.84 6.93
N LYS A 127 -17.97 7.36 6.74
CA LYS A 127 -16.77 8.17 6.92
C LYS A 127 -15.94 8.16 5.64
N ILE A 128 -15.63 9.35 5.15
CA ILE A 128 -14.77 9.59 3.98
C ILE A 128 -13.44 10.13 4.47
N VAL A 129 -12.34 9.61 3.93
CA VAL A 129 -11.00 10.19 4.14
C VAL A 129 -10.49 10.69 2.79
N ILE A 130 -10.07 11.96 2.74
CA ILE A 130 -9.42 12.55 1.57
C ILE A 130 -7.95 12.78 1.87
N PHE A 131 -7.09 12.26 0.98
CA PHE A 131 -5.69 12.62 0.92
C PHE A 131 -5.52 13.67 -0.17
N SER A 132 -5.26 14.90 0.24
CA SER A 132 -5.18 16.04 -0.67
C SER A 132 -3.81 16.71 -0.59
N ASP A 133 -3.34 17.20 -1.72
CA ASP A 133 -2.17 18.06 -1.82
C ASP A 133 -2.62 19.50 -2.13
N PRO A 134 -2.31 20.49 -1.25
CA PRO A 134 -2.72 21.88 -1.47
C PRO A 134 -2.09 22.51 -2.72
N LEU A 135 -1.00 21.94 -3.26
CA LEU A 135 -0.37 22.41 -4.50
C LEU A 135 -0.96 21.76 -5.77
N CYS A 136 -1.86 20.77 -5.61
CA CYS A 136 -2.50 20.09 -6.73
C CYS A 136 -3.71 20.90 -7.22
N PRO A 137 -3.73 21.40 -8.48
CA PRO A 137 -4.84 22.19 -9.01
C PRO A 137 -6.20 21.44 -8.99
N PHE A 138 -6.17 20.14 -9.25
CA PHE A 138 -7.38 19.30 -9.22
C PHE A 138 -7.92 19.16 -7.78
N CYS A 139 -7.04 19.04 -6.78
CA CYS A 139 -7.46 19.01 -5.40
C CYS A 139 -8.10 20.35 -4.97
N ALA A 140 -7.51 21.46 -5.38
CA ALA A 140 -8.02 22.80 -5.09
C ALA A 140 -9.46 23.01 -5.64
N GLN A 141 -9.78 22.40 -6.77
CA GLN A 141 -11.11 22.44 -7.36
C GLN A 141 -12.06 21.44 -6.70
N TYR A 142 -11.64 20.19 -6.52
CA TYR A 142 -12.51 19.07 -6.13
C TYR A 142 -12.85 19.04 -4.64
N VAL A 143 -11.87 19.36 -3.77
CA VAL A 143 -12.08 19.28 -2.30
C VAL A 143 -13.22 20.17 -1.80
N PRO A 144 -13.37 21.44 -2.25
CA PRO A 144 -14.51 22.27 -1.86
C PRO A 144 -15.87 21.67 -2.21
N GLU A 145 -16.00 21.02 -3.38
CA GLU A 145 -17.23 20.36 -3.82
C GLU A 145 -17.59 19.19 -2.89
N VAL A 146 -16.59 18.40 -2.48
CA VAL A 146 -16.81 17.31 -1.53
C VAL A 146 -17.21 17.84 -0.15
N ILE A 147 -16.59 18.92 0.32
CA ILE A 147 -16.96 19.57 1.60
C ILE A 147 -18.42 20.05 1.53
N GLU A 148 -18.83 20.69 0.45
CA GLU A 148 -20.21 21.15 0.27
C GLU A 148 -21.20 19.98 0.27
N PHE A 149 -20.88 18.90 -0.45
CA PHE A 149 -21.70 17.68 -0.49
C PHE A 149 -21.86 17.08 0.92
N VAL A 150 -20.77 16.96 1.68
CA VAL A 150 -20.79 16.41 3.04
C VAL A 150 -21.58 17.32 3.98
N ASN A 151 -21.46 18.64 3.87
CA ASN A 151 -22.23 19.58 4.70
C ASN A 151 -23.74 19.46 4.47
N LYS A 152 -24.15 19.18 3.22
CA LYS A 152 -25.58 18.90 2.88
C LYS A 152 -26.08 17.57 3.44
N ASN A 153 -25.18 16.66 3.81
CA ASN A 153 -25.47 15.31 4.30
C ASN A 153 -24.80 15.03 5.67
N SER A 154 -24.64 16.07 6.48
CA SER A 154 -23.81 16.07 7.69
C SER A 154 -24.21 15.05 8.77
N ASP A 155 -25.48 14.64 8.80
CA ASP A 155 -25.96 13.64 9.75
C ASP A 155 -25.54 12.20 9.36
N ASN A 156 -25.29 11.96 8.08
CA ASN A 156 -24.97 10.65 7.55
C ASN A 156 -23.50 10.48 7.19
N ILE A 157 -22.79 11.56 6.83
CA ILE A 157 -21.44 11.51 6.29
C ILE A 157 -20.52 12.43 7.09
N ALA A 158 -19.32 11.92 7.42
CA ALA A 158 -18.22 12.69 7.98
C ALA A 158 -17.01 12.67 7.03
N LEU A 159 -16.35 13.81 6.85
CA LEU A 159 -15.16 14.00 6.04
C LEU A 159 -13.95 14.28 6.92
N TYR A 160 -12.88 13.52 6.66
CA TYR A 160 -11.58 13.63 7.34
C TYR A 160 -10.45 13.83 6.33
#